data_8d83a3bbd667f7b637fe4ad461e95df9
#
_entry.id   8d83a3bbd667f7b637fe4ad461e95df9
#
_cell.length_a   1.000
_cell.length_b   1.000
_cell.length_c   1.000
_cell.angle_alpha   90.00
_cell.angle_beta   90.00
_cell.angle_gamma   90.00
#
_symmetry.space_group_name_H-M   'P 1'
#
loop_
_entity.id
_entity.type
_entity.pdbx_description
1 polymer ?
#
loop_
_entity_poly.entity_id
_entity_poly.type
_entity_poly.pdbx_seq_one_letter_code
_entity_poly.pdbx_strand_id
1 'polypeptide(L)'
;CGLRVGWVSFSGEKSRAKDYLRGLELLASLRLCANVPGQFAVQTALGGRQSIEDLIRPGGRLYETRRAILESVEKSQYMEVIAPRGALYAFVRVKSEAFPSGFDDQAFALTLLEQKHILIAPGTSFNVPYKNHFRITLLPQPDQMRAVMGQIDELLADLAEADATA
;
A
#
# COMPACT_ATOMS: atom_id res chain seq x y z
N CYS A 1 -11.49 5.57 8.12
CA CYS A 1 -10.39 4.85 8.82
C CYS A 1 -9.77 5.68 9.97
N GLY A 2 -9.95 7.00 10.00
CA GLY A 2 -9.45 7.88 11.08
C GLY A 2 -10.04 7.57 12.45
N LEU A 3 -11.27 7.09 12.52
CA LEU A 3 -11.90 6.67 13.76
C LEU A 3 -11.30 5.40 14.36
N ARG A 4 -10.47 4.65 13.63
CA ARG A 4 -9.77 3.45 14.08
C ARG A 4 -10.69 2.39 14.69
N VAL A 5 -11.77 2.07 14.00
CA VAL A 5 -12.75 1.03 14.39
C VAL A 5 -12.75 -0.07 13.34
N GLY A 6 -12.74 -1.30 13.81
CA GLY A 6 -12.94 -2.50 13.03
C GLY A 6 -13.69 -3.52 13.85
N TRP A 7 -14.21 -4.54 13.21
CA TRP A 7 -14.88 -5.66 13.84
C TRP A 7 -14.48 -6.96 13.19
N VAL A 8 -14.66 -8.04 13.92
CA VAL A 8 -14.51 -9.38 13.43
C VAL A 8 -15.75 -10.20 13.81
N SER A 9 -16.19 -11.04 12.91
CA SER A 9 -17.33 -11.94 13.12
C SER A 9 -16.88 -13.37 12.79
N PHE A 10 -17.29 -14.32 13.62
CA PHE A 10 -17.00 -15.74 13.43
C PHE A 10 -18.28 -16.52 13.26
N SER A 11 -18.35 -17.29 12.18
CA SER A 11 -19.48 -18.17 11.86
C SER A 11 -19.01 -19.61 11.63
N GLY A 12 -19.95 -20.56 11.61
CA GLY A 12 -19.68 -21.97 11.39
C GLY A 12 -19.31 -22.75 12.65
N GLU A 13 -18.75 -23.94 12.48
CA GLU A 13 -18.38 -24.86 13.55
C GLU A 13 -17.16 -24.34 14.33
N LYS A 14 -17.41 -23.92 15.57
CA LYS A 14 -16.40 -23.27 16.43
C LYS A 14 -15.59 -24.25 17.28
N SER A 15 -16.01 -25.50 17.38
CA SER A 15 -15.36 -26.52 18.21
C SER A 15 -13.90 -26.76 17.82
N ARG A 16 -13.58 -26.65 16.53
CA ARG A 16 -12.23 -26.82 15.98
C ARG A 16 -11.30 -25.64 16.23
N ALA A 17 -11.83 -24.48 16.61
CA ALA A 17 -11.10 -23.24 16.76
C ALA A 17 -11.18 -22.66 18.18
N LYS A 18 -11.53 -23.48 19.18
CA LYS A 18 -11.75 -23.02 20.56
C LYS A 18 -10.59 -22.21 21.13
N ASP A 19 -9.38 -22.74 21.02
CA ASP A 19 -8.19 -22.09 21.58
C ASP A 19 -7.86 -20.79 20.86
N TYR A 20 -8.03 -20.75 19.53
CA TYR A 20 -7.87 -19.53 18.73
C TYR A 20 -8.88 -18.47 19.14
N LEU A 21 -10.16 -18.81 19.25
CA LEU A 21 -11.22 -17.90 19.68
C LEU A 21 -10.97 -17.39 21.10
N ARG A 22 -10.54 -18.28 22.00
CA ARG A 22 -10.15 -17.90 23.35
C ARG A 22 -8.98 -16.92 23.38
N GLY A 23 -7.98 -17.12 22.53
CA GLY A 23 -6.86 -16.19 22.35
C GLY A 23 -7.32 -14.81 21.90
N LEU A 24 -8.27 -14.74 20.96
CA LEU A 24 -8.85 -13.47 20.49
C LEU A 24 -9.66 -12.76 21.60
N GLU A 25 -10.43 -13.50 22.42
CA GLU A 25 -11.14 -12.94 23.58
C GLU A 25 -10.16 -12.34 24.60
N LEU A 26 -9.06 -13.02 24.84
CA LEU A 26 -8.02 -12.54 25.76
C LEU A 26 -7.37 -11.25 25.22
N LEU A 27 -7.03 -11.21 23.91
CA LEU A 27 -6.51 -9.99 23.26
C LEU A 27 -7.50 -8.84 23.33
N ALA A 28 -8.78 -9.09 23.08
CA ALA A 28 -9.82 -8.08 23.21
C ALA A 28 -9.93 -7.55 24.66
N SER A 29 -9.80 -8.42 25.63
CA SER A 29 -9.86 -8.08 27.06
C SER A 29 -8.71 -7.18 27.51
N LEU A 30 -7.54 -7.24 26.86
CA LEU A 30 -6.41 -6.36 27.17
C LEU A 30 -6.71 -4.89 26.88
N ARG A 31 -7.60 -4.60 25.94
CA ARG A 31 -8.03 -3.23 25.62
C ARG A 31 -9.19 -2.74 26.48
N LEU A 32 -9.98 -3.61 27.06
CA LEU A 32 -11.22 -3.38 27.83
C LEU A 32 -12.35 -2.73 27.01
N CYS A 33 -12.13 -1.52 26.48
CA CYS A 33 -13.15 -0.77 25.76
C CYS A 33 -12.66 -0.37 24.36
N ALA A 34 -13.46 -0.63 23.32
CA ALA A 34 -13.24 -0.10 22.01
C ALA A 34 -13.63 1.39 21.93
N ASN A 35 -13.20 2.07 20.88
CA ASN A 35 -13.54 3.48 20.64
C ASN A 35 -15.07 3.67 20.57
N VAL A 36 -15.66 4.28 21.59
CA VAL A 36 -17.12 4.45 21.70
C VAL A 36 -17.69 5.33 20.58
N PRO A 37 -17.17 6.54 20.27
CA PRO A 37 -17.64 7.33 19.14
C PRO A 37 -17.60 6.56 17.81
N GLY A 38 -16.55 5.76 17.61
CA GLY A 38 -16.41 4.93 16.42
C GLY A 38 -17.47 3.83 16.34
N GLN A 39 -17.85 3.22 17.47
CA GLN A 39 -18.91 2.21 17.51
C GLN A 39 -20.27 2.80 17.09
N PHE A 40 -20.60 4.00 17.54
CA PHE A 40 -21.83 4.71 17.09
C PHE A 40 -21.78 5.05 15.59
N ALA A 41 -20.60 5.31 15.03
CA ALA A 41 -20.44 5.63 13.61
C ALA A 41 -20.57 4.40 12.70
N VAL A 42 -20.35 3.17 13.19
CA VAL A 42 -20.33 1.93 12.37
C VAL A 42 -21.62 1.72 11.61
N GLN A 43 -22.78 1.88 12.24
CA GLN A 43 -24.07 1.66 11.60
C GLN A 43 -24.28 2.64 10.44
N THR A 44 -23.98 3.93 10.64
CA THR A 44 -24.06 4.95 9.59
C THR A 44 -23.04 4.71 8.48
N ALA A 45 -21.82 4.32 8.84
CA ALA A 45 -20.77 4.03 7.88
C ALA A 45 -21.08 2.82 6.98
N LEU A 46 -21.82 1.83 7.49
CA LEU A 46 -22.16 0.62 6.72
C LEU A 46 -23.51 0.76 5.99
N GLY A 47 -24.48 1.41 6.59
CA GLY A 47 -25.86 1.53 6.05
C GLY A 47 -26.18 2.89 5.40
N GLY A 48 -25.31 3.89 5.58
CA GLY A 48 -25.49 5.22 5.00
C GLY A 48 -24.89 5.37 3.60
N ARG A 49 -24.82 6.61 3.13
CA ARG A 49 -24.16 6.94 1.86
C ARG A 49 -22.67 6.56 1.91
N GLN A 50 -22.24 5.78 0.94
CA GLN A 50 -20.88 5.35 0.79
C GLN A 50 -20.08 6.37 -0.04
N SER A 51 -19.54 7.41 0.60
CA SER A 51 -18.76 8.47 -0.08
C SER A 51 -17.51 7.95 -0.78
N ILE A 52 -17.02 6.76 -0.41
CA ILE A 52 -15.90 6.10 -1.11
C ILE A 52 -16.22 5.84 -2.60
N GLU A 53 -17.47 5.60 -2.95
CA GLU A 53 -17.90 5.38 -4.32
C GLU A 53 -17.61 6.59 -5.22
N ASP A 54 -17.74 7.80 -4.69
CA ASP A 54 -17.42 9.04 -5.41
C ASP A 54 -15.91 9.15 -5.69
N LEU A 55 -15.05 8.53 -4.88
CA LEU A 55 -13.62 8.55 -5.03
C LEU A 55 -13.08 7.49 -6.00
N ILE A 56 -13.76 6.35 -6.11
CA ILE A 56 -13.31 5.19 -6.90
C ILE A 56 -13.94 5.10 -8.29
N ARG A 57 -15.00 5.85 -8.59
CA ARG A 57 -15.59 5.91 -9.94
C ARG A 57 -14.70 6.71 -10.91
N PRO A 58 -14.87 6.55 -12.24
CA PRO A 58 -14.18 7.39 -13.23
C PRO A 58 -14.35 8.89 -12.92
N GLY A 59 -13.24 9.64 -12.93
CA GLY A 59 -13.20 11.04 -12.51
C GLY A 59 -13.05 11.25 -10.99
N GLY A 60 -13.19 10.22 -10.18
CA GLY A 60 -12.93 10.28 -8.75
C GLY A 60 -11.43 10.29 -8.43
N ARG A 61 -11.04 10.95 -7.35
CA ARG A 61 -9.63 11.18 -7.00
C ARG A 61 -8.79 9.90 -6.94
N LEU A 62 -9.27 8.86 -6.27
CA LEU A 62 -8.53 7.60 -6.15
C LEU A 62 -8.43 6.86 -7.49
N TYR A 63 -9.48 6.94 -8.30
CA TYR A 63 -9.47 6.38 -9.65
C TYR A 63 -8.42 7.07 -10.52
N GLU A 64 -8.37 8.41 -10.53
CA GLU A 64 -7.42 9.16 -11.34
C GLU A 64 -5.99 9.02 -10.82
N THR A 65 -5.78 8.95 -9.50
CA THR A 65 -4.44 8.67 -8.94
C THR A 65 -3.97 7.26 -9.31
N ARG A 66 -4.86 6.27 -9.28
CA ARG A 66 -4.56 4.92 -9.75
C ARG A 66 -4.12 4.94 -11.23
N ARG A 67 -4.85 5.65 -12.08
CA ARG A 67 -4.48 5.83 -13.49
C ARG A 67 -3.11 6.46 -13.63
N ALA A 68 -2.83 7.53 -12.89
CA ALA A 68 -1.54 8.21 -12.92
C ALA A 68 -0.37 7.25 -12.60
N ILE A 69 -0.54 6.36 -11.62
CA ILE A 69 0.47 5.33 -11.31
C ILE A 69 0.64 4.35 -12.47
N LEU A 70 -0.47 3.80 -12.99
CA LEU A 70 -0.40 2.81 -14.07
C LEU A 70 0.22 3.39 -15.33
N GLU A 71 -0.16 4.60 -15.73
CA GLU A 71 0.42 5.32 -16.87
C GLU A 71 1.92 5.63 -16.69
N SER A 72 2.35 5.91 -15.45
CA SER A 72 3.77 6.16 -15.15
C SER A 72 4.57 4.86 -15.18
N VAL A 73 4.04 3.78 -14.62
CA VAL A 73 4.71 2.47 -14.65
C VAL A 73 4.79 1.91 -16.07
N GLU A 74 3.75 2.10 -16.89
CA GLU A 74 3.75 1.65 -18.30
C GLU A 74 4.88 2.32 -19.11
N LYS A 75 5.22 3.57 -18.79
CA LYS A 75 6.30 4.33 -19.46
C LYS A 75 7.68 3.99 -18.91
N SER A 76 7.76 3.42 -17.72
CA SER A 76 9.02 3.11 -17.05
C SER A 76 9.71 1.88 -17.65
N GLN A 77 11.02 1.97 -17.79
CA GLN A 77 11.86 0.82 -18.13
C GLN A 77 12.18 -0.04 -16.90
N TYR A 78 12.03 0.51 -15.69
CA TYR A 78 12.47 -0.07 -14.43
C TYR A 78 11.35 -0.65 -13.58
N MET A 79 10.09 -0.30 -13.85
CA MET A 79 8.96 -0.67 -13.00
C MET A 79 7.92 -1.51 -13.73
N GLU A 80 7.24 -2.34 -12.97
CA GLU A 80 6.00 -3.00 -13.37
C GLU A 80 5.03 -3.11 -12.19
N VAL A 81 3.75 -3.25 -12.45
CA VAL A 81 2.73 -3.37 -11.42
C VAL A 81 1.55 -4.21 -11.89
N ILE A 82 1.07 -5.08 -11.02
CA ILE A 82 -0.26 -5.68 -11.20
C ILE A 82 -1.27 -4.60 -10.82
N ALA A 83 -2.13 -4.22 -11.76
CA ALA A 83 -3.10 -3.15 -11.55
C ALA A 83 -3.96 -3.42 -10.30
N PRO A 84 -3.91 -2.57 -9.27
CA PRO A 84 -4.69 -2.78 -8.06
C PRO A 84 -6.18 -2.71 -8.38
N ARG A 85 -6.95 -3.68 -7.88
CA ARG A 85 -8.41 -3.80 -8.10
C ARG A 85 -9.22 -3.33 -6.90
N GLY A 86 -8.57 -2.94 -5.81
CA GLY A 86 -9.20 -2.47 -4.59
C GLY A 86 -8.20 -1.83 -3.64
N ALA A 87 -8.67 -1.38 -2.50
CA ALA A 87 -7.92 -0.68 -1.47
C ALA A 87 -7.24 0.62 -1.95
N LEU A 88 -6.26 1.10 -1.20
CA LEU A 88 -5.60 2.40 -1.38
C LEU A 88 -4.12 2.25 -1.74
N TYR A 89 -3.70 1.09 -2.24
CA TYR A 89 -2.29 0.75 -2.39
C TYR A 89 -1.99 0.21 -3.78
N ALA A 90 -0.79 0.54 -4.28
CA ALA A 90 -0.15 -0.17 -5.37
C ALA A 90 1.13 -0.84 -4.84
N PHE A 91 1.37 -2.08 -5.24
CA PHE A 91 2.56 -2.84 -4.92
C PHE A 91 3.38 -2.97 -6.21
N VAL A 92 4.38 -2.10 -6.32
CA VAL A 92 5.18 -1.93 -7.53
C VAL A 92 6.39 -2.85 -7.46
N ARG A 93 6.68 -3.55 -8.53
CA ARG A 93 7.89 -4.35 -8.70
C ARG A 93 8.93 -3.54 -9.47
N VAL A 94 10.18 -3.56 -8.99
CA VAL A 94 11.34 -3.12 -9.73
C VAL A 94 11.86 -4.30 -10.57
N LYS A 95 12.12 -4.07 -11.84
CA LYS A 95 12.62 -5.09 -12.76
C LYS A 95 14.09 -5.39 -12.43
N SER A 96 14.33 -6.57 -11.85
CA SER A 96 15.67 -6.99 -11.39
C SER A 96 16.69 -7.07 -12.51
N GLU A 97 16.24 -7.19 -13.74
CA GLU A 97 17.05 -7.27 -14.95
C GLU A 97 17.87 -5.98 -15.19
N ALA A 98 17.43 -4.88 -14.63
CA ALA A 98 18.14 -3.58 -14.69
C ALA A 98 19.22 -3.44 -13.60
N PHE A 99 19.31 -4.41 -12.66
CA PHE A 99 20.21 -4.35 -11.51
C PHE A 99 20.99 -5.67 -11.38
N PRO A 100 22.06 -5.89 -12.19
CA PRO A 100 22.84 -7.14 -12.20
C PRO A 100 23.44 -7.52 -10.84
N SER A 101 23.84 -6.54 -10.03
CA SER A 101 24.39 -6.77 -8.68
C SER A 101 23.29 -7.08 -7.63
N GLY A 102 22.02 -6.96 -8.02
CA GLY A 102 20.86 -7.21 -7.17
C GLY A 102 20.21 -5.91 -6.70
N PHE A 103 18.93 -6.01 -6.33
CA PHE A 103 18.13 -4.88 -5.82
C PHE A 103 17.75 -5.12 -4.36
N ASP A 104 17.89 -4.10 -3.53
CA ASP A 104 17.45 -4.10 -2.13
C ASP A 104 16.43 -3.00 -1.89
N ASP A 105 15.20 -3.39 -1.58
CA ASP A 105 14.06 -2.50 -1.42
C ASP A 105 14.17 -1.59 -0.19
N GLN A 106 14.90 -2.01 0.85
CA GLN A 106 15.14 -1.19 2.04
C GLN A 106 16.16 -0.09 1.76
N ALA A 107 17.28 -0.45 1.12
CA ALA A 107 18.28 0.51 0.69
C ALA A 107 17.69 1.53 -0.29
N PHE A 108 16.89 1.07 -1.25
CA PHE A 108 16.17 1.93 -2.18
C PHE A 108 15.21 2.90 -1.47
N ALA A 109 14.38 2.41 -0.54
CA ALA A 109 13.44 3.25 0.18
C ALA A 109 14.15 4.33 1.03
N LEU A 110 15.30 3.99 1.62
CA LEU A 110 16.12 4.94 2.37
C LEU A 110 16.73 6.00 1.44
N THR A 111 17.34 5.59 0.34
CA THR A 111 17.92 6.50 -0.65
C THR A 111 16.86 7.45 -1.23
N LEU A 112 15.68 6.94 -1.54
CA LEU A 112 14.56 7.75 -2.03
C LEU A 112 14.11 8.79 -1.00
N LEU A 113 14.05 8.41 0.28
CA LEU A 113 13.73 9.32 1.37
C LEU A 113 14.79 10.41 1.53
N GLU A 114 16.07 10.06 1.51
CA GLU A 114 17.18 10.98 1.72
C GLU A 114 17.35 11.96 0.54
N GLN A 115 17.24 11.49 -0.69
CA GLN A 115 17.54 12.30 -1.88
C GLN A 115 16.32 13.00 -2.46
N LYS A 116 15.15 12.37 -2.42
CA LYS A 116 13.93 12.89 -3.05
C LYS A 116 12.83 13.26 -2.04
N HIS A 117 13.05 13.03 -0.74
CA HIS A 117 12.08 13.26 0.35
C HIS A 117 10.74 12.53 0.15
N ILE A 118 10.78 11.37 -0.49
CA ILE A 118 9.63 10.50 -0.75
C ILE A 118 9.70 9.29 0.16
N LEU A 119 8.65 9.10 0.98
CA LEU A 119 8.53 7.94 1.85
C LEU A 119 7.65 6.88 1.20
N ILE A 120 8.22 5.70 1.00
CA ILE A 120 7.53 4.48 0.55
C ILE A 120 7.69 3.37 1.58
N ALA A 121 6.94 2.28 1.45
CA ALA A 121 7.15 1.10 2.29
C ALA A 121 7.88 0.02 1.48
N PRO A 122 9.05 -0.46 1.94
CA PRO A 122 9.73 -1.59 1.29
C PRO A 122 8.85 -2.84 1.25
N GLY A 123 8.95 -3.62 0.20
CA GLY A 123 8.15 -4.83 0.02
C GLY A 123 8.44 -5.87 1.10
N THR A 124 9.70 -6.00 1.51
CA THR A 124 10.14 -6.92 2.59
C THR A 124 9.44 -6.66 3.92
N SER A 125 8.92 -5.46 4.18
CA SER A 125 8.08 -5.15 5.35
C SER A 125 6.76 -5.92 5.39
N PHE A 126 6.37 -6.57 4.28
CA PHE A 126 5.15 -7.37 4.16
C PHE A 126 5.39 -8.88 4.19
N ASN A 127 6.54 -9.30 4.72
CA ASN A 127 6.93 -10.70 4.86
C ASN A 127 6.90 -11.48 3.54
N VAL A 128 7.33 -10.83 2.46
CA VAL A 128 7.49 -11.45 1.13
C VAL A 128 8.94 -11.92 0.93
N PRO A 129 9.19 -12.97 0.13
CA PRO A 129 10.53 -13.55 -0.02
C PRO A 129 11.43 -12.79 -1.01
N TYR A 130 10.92 -11.81 -1.72
CA TYR A 130 11.62 -11.04 -2.74
C TYR A 130 11.93 -9.62 -2.25
N LYS A 131 13.03 -9.04 -2.75
CA LYS A 131 13.57 -7.74 -2.31
C LYS A 131 13.44 -6.63 -3.37
N ASN A 132 12.59 -6.80 -4.35
CA ASN A 132 12.46 -5.87 -5.47
C ASN A 132 11.06 -5.28 -5.60
N HIS A 133 10.37 -5.10 -4.48
CA HIS A 133 9.05 -4.49 -4.47
C HIS A 133 8.99 -3.32 -3.48
N PHE A 134 8.07 -2.41 -3.74
CA PHE A 134 7.69 -1.38 -2.78
C PHE A 134 6.19 -1.07 -2.85
N ARG A 135 5.64 -0.61 -1.74
CA ARG A 135 4.24 -0.21 -1.66
C ARG A 135 4.13 1.30 -1.63
N ILE A 136 3.24 1.85 -2.47
CA ILE A 136 2.82 3.25 -2.44
C ILE A 136 1.33 3.35 -2.17
N THR A 137 0.89 4.53 -1.69
CA THR A 137 -0.52 4.84 -1.42
C THR A 137 -1.12 5.64 -2.56
N LEU A 138 -2.41 5.45 -2.84
CA LEU A 138 -3.19 6.21 -3.83
C LEU A 138 -3.72 7.56 -3.28
N LEU A 139 -3.16 8.04 -2.17
CA LEU A 139 -3.70 9.20 -1.45
C LEU A 139 -3.32 10.58 -2.02
N PRO A 140 -2.14 10.81 -2.61
CA PRO A 140 -1.82 12.07 -3.26
C PRO A 140 -2.78 12.42 -4.41
N GLN A 141 -2.83 13.68 -4.80
CA GLN A 141 -3.54 14.09 -6.01
C GLN A 141 -2.86 13.51 -7.27
N PRO A 142 -3.59 13.29 -8.38
CA PRO A 142 -3.05 12.65 -9.57
C PRO A 142 -1.77 13.31 -10.10
N ASP A 143 -1.71 14.63 -10.13
CA ASP A 143 -0.52 15.35 -10.64
C ASP A 143 0.68 15.25 -9.69
N GLN A 144 0.43 15.29 -8.39
CA GLN A 144 1.45 15.03 -7.38
C GLN A 144 1.98 13.59 -7.51
N MET A 145 1.08 12.64 -7.76
CA MET A 145 1.48 11.25 -7.97
C MET A 145 2.33 11.07 -9.22
N ARG A 146 2.00 11.73 -10.33
CA ARG A 146 2.85 11.71 -11.54
C ARG A 146 4.25 12.25 -11.25
N ALA A 147 4.35 13.36 -10.50
CA ALA A 147 5.63 13.91 -10.09
C ALA A 147 6.42 12.95 -9.21
N VAL A 148 5.77 12.33 -8.22
CA VAL A 148 6.39 11.31 -7.36
C VAL A 148 6.90 10.11 -8.17
N MET A 149 6.07 9.58 -9.07
CA MET A 149 6.47 8.45 -9.91
C MET A 149 7.62 8.80 -10.86
N GLY A 150 7.66 10.04 -11.37
CA GLY A 150 8.79 10.53 -12.17
C GLY A 150 10.09 10.56 -11.37
N GLN A 151 10.07 11.07 -10.15
CA GLN A 151 11.25 11.10 -9.26
C GLN A 151 11.72 9.70 -8.85
N ILE A 152 10.79 8.76 -8.68
CA ILE A 152 11.11 7.35 -8.44
C ILE A 152 11.82 6.76 -9.66
N ASP A 153 11.32 7.02 -10.86
CA ASP A 153 11.89 6.52 -12.11
C ASP A 153 13.28 7.09 -12.38
N GLU A 154 13.48 8.40 -12.15
CA GLU A 154 14.79 9.04 -12.19
C GLU A 154 15.81 8.36 -11.27
N LEU A 155 15.45 8.15 -10.00
CA LEU A 155 16.35 7.51 -9.05
C LEU A 155 16.67 6.07 -9.46
N LEU A 156 15.70 5.33 -9.99
CA LEU A 156 15.94 3.98 -10.50
C LEU A 156 16.89 3.99 -11.70
N ALA A 157 16.79 4.99 -12.58
CA ALA A 157 17.72 5.17 -13.69
C ALA A 157 19.16 5.44 -13.20
N ASP A 158 19.31 6.39 -12.27
CA ASP A 158 20.61 6.73 -11.68
C ASP A 158 21.28 5.51 -11.02
N LEU A 159 20.48 4.72 -10.28
CA LEU A 159 20.97 3.52 -9.61
C LEU A 159 21.33 2.40 -10.60
N ALA A 160 20.56 2.23 -11.67
CA ALA A 160 20.86 1.23 -12.70
C ALA A 160 22.13 1.57 -13.48
N GLU A 161 22.38 2.86 -13.79
CA GLU A 161 23.60 3.32 -14.41
C GLU A 161 24.83 3.09 -13.52
N ALA A 162 24.69 3.39 -12.22
CA ALA A 162 25.74 3.14 -11.24
C ALA A 162 26.07 1.63 -11.10
N ASP A 163 25.05 0.78 -11.07
CA ASP A 163 25.19 -0.67 -10.97
C ASP A 163 25.86 -1.28 -12.22
N ALA A 164 25.58 -0.73 -13.41
CA ALA A 164 26.17 -1.19 -14.66
C ALA A 164 27.65 -0.81 -14.83
N THR A 165 28.13 0.16 -14.03
CA THR A 165 29.52 0.67 -14.08
C THR A 165 30.40 0.15 -12.93
N ALA A 166 29.83 -0.59 -11.99
CA ALA A 166 30.51 -1.15 -10.82
C ALA A 166 31.06 -2.56 -11.09
#